data_c75ac7e19ec86a42b1f3c208c824d79a
#
_entry.id   c75ac7e19ec86a42b1f3c208c824d79a
#
_cell.length_a   1.000
_cell.length_b   1.000
_cell.length_c   1.000
_cell.angle_alpha   90.00
_cell.angle_beta   90.00
_cell.angle_gamma   90.00
#
_symmetry.space_group_name_H-M   'P 1'
#
loop_
_entity.id
_entity.type
_entity.pdbx_description
1 polymer ?
#
loop_
_entity_poly.entity_id
_entity_poly.type
_entity_poly.pdbx_seq_one_letter_code
_entity_poly.pdbx_strand_id
1 'polypeptide(L)'
;MKIQKLSFLLVIILFFSACSSVPKNTASSCSIFKERYFWYKHAKKSERKWGTPVHLQLAIIKMESSFDWLAKPPRQKLFKVVPYKRPSSSFGYSQAVKGTWKQYKDETGNKFAVRTRFKDSVDFIGWYTNKTEKILKVSKNDAFKQYIAYHEGWGNYKNFKDNKKVIYLAKRVEKQSNIYKQQLSECKNSLSTSKYIIF
;
A
#
# COMPACT_ATOMS: atom_id res chain seq x y z
N MET A 1 -46.34 5.63 9.88
CA MET A 1 -45.25 4.81 10.42
C MET A 1 -44.41 4.10 9.36
N LYS A 2 -44.91 3.58 8.26
CA LYS A 2 -44.13 2.90 7.18
C LYS A 2 -43.22 3.85 6.39
N ILE A 3 -43.64 5.08 6.08
CA ILE A 3 -42.91 6.08 5.30
C ILE A 3 -41.68 6.58 6.07
N GLN A 4 -41.79 6.80 7.39
CA GLN A 4 -40.70 7.25 8.23
C GLN A 4 -39.57 6.21 8.34
N LYS A 5 -39.89 4.92 8.39
CA LYS A 5 -38.90 3.82 8.40
C LYS A 5 -38.16 3.68 7.07
N LEU A 6 -38.88 3.92 5.96
CA LEU A 6 -38.27 3.87 4.61
C LEU A 6 -37.32 5.03 4.38
N SER A 7 -37.66 6.25 4.87
CA SER A 7 -36.80 7.43 4.81
C SER A 7 -35.51 7.25 5.63
N PHE A 8 -35.60 6.64 6.82
CA PHE A 8 -34.44 6.35 7.67
C PHE A 8 -33.51 5.32 7.05
N LEU A 9 -34.07 4.29 6.39
CA LEU A 9 -33.30 3.27 5.68
C LEU A 9 -32.54 3.86 4.47
N LEU A 10 -33.18 4.79 3.73
CA LEU A 10 -32.58 5.46 2.58
C LEU A 10 -31.42 6.36 2.99
N VAL A 11 -31.53 7.08 4.12
CA VAL A 11 -30.47 7.92 4.67
C VAL A 11 -29.27 7.08 5.12
N ILE A 12 -29.49 5.91 5.71
CA ILE A 12 -28.39 5.01 6.11
C ILE A 12 -27.63 4.49 4.89
N ILE A 13 -28.30 4.18 3.79
CA ILE A 13 -27.65 3.70 2.54
C ILE A 13 -26.78 4.79 1.91
N LEU A 14 -27.18 6.06 2.00
CA LEU A 14 -26.37 7.18 1.47
C LEU A 14 -25.07 7.43 2.25
N PHE A 15 -25.01 7.09 3.53
CA PHE A 15 -23.77 7.20 4.32
C PHE A 15 -22.73 6.12 4.02
N PHE A 16 -23.12 4.98 3.43
CA PHE A 16 -22.17 3.93 3.05
C PHE A 16 -21.46 4.18 1.71
N SER A 17 -21.86 5.17 0.93
CA SER A 17 -21.23 5.52 -0.35
C SER A 17 -19.90 6.27 -0.23
N ALA A 18 -19.44 6.60 0.98
CA ALA A 18 -18.12 7.20 1.24
C ALA A 18 -16.98 6.17 1.20
N CYS A 19 -17.17 5.04 0.50
CA CYS A 19 -16.16 4.00 0.38
C CYS A 19 -14.96 4.49 -0.44
N SER A 20 -13.85 4.45 0.18
CA SER A 20 -12.44 4.50 -0.25
C SER A 20 -12.22 4.25 -1.75
N SER A 21 -12.61 5.20 -2.61
CA SER A 21 -12.26 5.17 -4.02
C SER A 21 -10.74 5.33 -4.18
N VAL A 22 -10.19 4.79 -5.26
CA VAL A 22 -8.81 5.04 -5.67
C VAL A 22 -8.62 6.55 -5.84
N PRO A 23 -7.50 7.16 -5.38
CA PRO A 23 -7.24 8.58 -5.61
C PRO A 23 -7.30 8.91 -7.10
N LYS A 24 -7.90 10.05 -7.46
CA LYS A 24 -8.11 10.48 -8.85
C LYS A 24 -6.79 10.62 -9.62
N ASN A 25 -5.75 11.12 -8.96
CA ASN A 25 -4.43 11.28 -9.56
C ASN A 25 -3.37 10.54 -8.74
N THR A 26 -3.14 9.28 -9.06
CA THR A 26 -2.11 8.44 -8.44
C THR A 26 -0.70 8.68 -8.98
N ALA A 27 -0.52 9.55 -9.99
CA ALA A 27 0.80 9.94 -10.47
C ALA A 27 1.46 11.02 -9.59
N SER A 28 0.66 11.73 -8.79
CA SER A 28 1.14 12.81 -7.91
C SER A 28 0.95 12.46 -6.43
N SER A 29 2.06 12.35 -5.70
CA SER A 29 2.03 12.16 -4.24
C SER A 29 1.36 13.32 -3.51
N CYS A 30 1.54 14.55 -4.00
CA CYS A 30 0.85 15.72 -3.45
C CYS A 30 -0.67 15.63 -3.63
N SER A 31 -1.14 15.23 -4.83
CA SER A 31 -2.58 15.05 -5.09
C SER A 31 -3.17 13.93 -4.25
N ILE A 32 -2.48 12.79 -4.13
CA ILE A 32 -2.90 11.67 -3.27
C ILE A 32 -3.13 12.17 -1.84
N PHE A 33 -2.19 12.91 -1.26
CA PHE A 33 -2.28 13.35 0.12
C PHE A 33 -3.19 14.56 0.34
N LYS A 34 -3.42 15.40 -0.67
CA LYS A 34 -4.46 16.43 -0.62
C LYS A 34 -5.86 15.81 -0.60
N GLU A 35 -6.09 14.80 -1.44
CA GLU A 35 -7.36 14.08 -1.49
C GLU A 35 -7.56 13.17 -0.25
N ARG A 36 -6.46 12.57 0.25
CA ARG A 36 -6.45 11.61 1.36
C ARG A 36 -5.54 12.09 2.49
N TYR A 37 -5.89 13.21 3.11
CA TYR A 37 -5.06 13.89 4.11
C TYR A 37 -4.55 12.98 5.24
N PHE A 38 -5.40 12.11 5.79
CA PHE A 38 -4.98 11.17 6.84
C PHE A 38 -3.93 10.15 6.36
N TRP A 39 -3.85 9.89 5.06
CA TRP A 39 -2.84 8.97 4.52
C TRP A 39 -1.43 9.51 4.71
N TYR A 40 -1.24 10.83 4.58
CA TYR A 40 0.06 11.43 4.87
C TYR A 40 0.47 11.21 6.32
N LYS A 41 -0.44 11.46 7.27
CA LYS A 41 -0.18 11.21 8.70
C LYS A 41 0.17 9.74 8.97
N HIS A 42 -0.54 8.80 8.35
CA HIS A 42 -0.28 7.37 8.52
C HIS A 42 1.06 6.96 7.92
N ALA A 43 1.39 7.41 6.71
CA ALA A 43 2.68 7.13 6.06
C ALA A 43 3.85 7.74 6.86
N LYS A 44 3.71 8.97 7.35
CA LYS A 44 4.71 9.62 8.22
C LYS A 44 4.86 8.90 9.57
N LYS A 45 3.78 8.39 10.14
CA LYS A 45 3.85 7.58 11.37
C LYS A 45 4.64 6.28 11.12
N SER A 46 4.38 5.60 10.00
CA SER A 46 5.13 4.41 9.59
C SER A 46 6.61 4.73 9.34
N GLU A 47 6.91 5.83 8.65
CA GLU A 47 8.29 6.29 8.41
C GLU A 47 9.03 6.54 9.72
N ARG A 48 8.43 7.23 10.70
CA ARG A 48 9.05 7.44 12.02
C ARG A 48 9.31 6.14 12.78
N LYS A 49 8.39 5.17 12.68
CA LYS A 49 8.48 3.89 13.39
C LYS A 49 9.51 2.94 12.77
N TRP A 50 9.56 2.89 11.44
CA TRP A 50 10.30 1.85 10.71
C TRP A 50 11.49 2.40 9.91
N GLY A 51 11.56 3.71 9.72
CA GLY A 51 12.59 4.38 8.92
C GLY A 51 12.38 4.29 7.40
N THR A 52 11.29 3.69 6.93
CA THR A 52 10.98 3.55 5.50
C THR A 52 10.42 4.85 4.94
N PRO A 53 11.07 5.47 3.94
CA PRO A 53 10.61 6.75 3.41
C PRO A 53 9.18 6.70 2.86
N VAL A 54 8.41 7.78 3.08
CA VAL A 54 7.01 7.88 2.60
C VAL A 54 6.89 7.63 1.10
N HIS A 55 7.83 8.19 0.30
CA HIS A 55 7.81 8.02 -1.15
C HIS A 55 7.95 6.55 -1.60
N LEU A 56 8.75 5.75 -0.88
CA LEU A 56 8.90 4.32 -1.16
C LEU A 56 7.63 3.56 -0.77
N GLN A 57 7.02 3.86 0.38
CA GLN A 57 5.76 3.24 0.79
C GLN A 57 4.67 3.43 -0.27
N LEU A 58 4.52 4.67 -0.80
CA LEU A 58 3.56 4.97 -1.87
C LEU A 58 3.89 4.27 -3.18
N ALA A 59 5.18 4.22 -3.56
CA ALA A 59 5.61 3.58 -4.80
C ALA A 59 5.32 2.07 -4.80
N ILE A 60 5.54 1.41 -3.65
CA ILE A 60 5.16 -0.01 -3.47
C ILE A 60 3.64 -0.17 -3.62
N ILE A 61 2.82 0.62 -2.90
CA ILE A 61 1.35 0.53 -3.00
C ILE A 61 0.88 0.78 -4.45
N LYS A 62 1.47 1.76 -5.14
CA LYS A 62 1.12 2.01 -6.54
C LYS A 62 1.40 0.81 -7.43
N MET A 63 2.53 0.15 -7.25
CA MET A 63 2.92 -1.02 -8.04
C MET A 63 2.03 -2.24 -7.71
N GLU A 64 1.72 -2.46 -6.44
CA GLU A 64 1.00 -3.64 -5.96
C GLU A 64 -0.50 -3.61 -6.26
N SER A 65 -1.13 -2.45 -6.08
CA SER A 65 -2.59 -2.34 -6.13
C SER A 65 -3.11 -1.13 -6.89
N SER A 66 -2.24 -0.22 -7.36
CA SER A 66 -2.65 1.10 -7.86
C SER A 66 -3.58 1.85 -6.89
N PHE A 67 -3.36 1.67 -5.58
CA PHE A 67 -4.20 2.21 -4.49
C PHE A 67 -5.62 1.62 -4.41
N ASP A 68 -5.89 0.49 -5.05
CA ASP A 68 -7.14 -0.24 -4.85
C ASP A 68 -7.07 -1.07 -3.56
N TRP A 69 -7.97 -0.78 -2.63
CA TRP A 69 -8.05 -1.45 -1.32
C TRP A 69 -8.59 -2.87 -1.39
N LEU A 70 -9.30 -3.22 -2.47
CA LEU A 70 -9.85 -4.55 -2.72
C LEU A 70 -9.05 -5.34 -3.76
N ALA A 71 -7.91 -4.81 -4.21
CA ALA A 71 -7.08 -5.48 -5.22
C ALA A 71 -6.79 -6.93 -4.85
N LYS A 72 -6.94 -7.81 -5.83
CA LYS A 72 -6.67 -9.25 -5.75
C LYS A 72 -5.98 -9.70 -7.03
N PRO A 73 -5.07 -10.70 -6.96
CA PRO A 73 -4.54 -11.31 -8.18
C PRO A 73 -5.66 -11.81 -9.08
N PRO A 74 -5.53 -11.71 -10.40
CA PRO A 74 -6.51 -12.27 -11.31
C PRO A 74 -6.63 -13.79 -11.10
N ARG A 75 -7.83 -14.34 -11.35
CA ARG A 75 -8.02 -15.79 -11.32
C ARG A 75 -7.33 -16.43 -12.52
N GLN A 76 -6.67 -17.55 -12.28
CA GLN A 76 -6.23 -18.42 -13.37
C GLN A 76 -7.48 -18.94 -14.10
N LYS A 77 -7.34 -19.14 -15.40
CA LYS A 77 -8.43 -19.69 -16.22
C LYS A 77 -8.14 -21.15 -16.57
N LEU A 78 -9.08 -22.03 -16.24
CA LEU A 78 -9.08 -23.39 -16.74
C LEU A 78 -9.55 -23.38 -18.20
N PHE A 79 -8.84 -24.08 -19.08
CA PHE A 79 -9.09 -24.07 -20.54
C PHE A 79 -9.19 -22.65 -21.15
N LYS A 80 -8.45 -21.67 -20.59
CA LYS A 80 -8.44 -20.25 -20.99
C LYS A 80 -9.78 -19.50 -20.82
N VAL A 81 -10.83 -20.15 -20.38
CA VAL A 81 -12.21 -19.61 -20.33
C VAL A 81 -12.73 -19.54 -18.90
N VAL A 82 -12.73 -20.66 -18.18
CA VAL A 82 -13.39 -20.78 -16.89
C VAL A 82 -12.51 -20.22 -15.75
N PRO A 83 -12.96 -19.21 -14.98
CA PRO A 83 -12.21 -18.71 -13.82
C PRO A 83 -12.05 -19.81 -12.76
N TYR A 84 -10.80 -20.15 -12.42
CA TYR A 84 -10.48 -21.18 -11.43
C TYR A 84 -10.00 -20.55 -10.13
N LYS A 85 -8.83 -20.89 -9.64
CA LYS A 85 -8.24 -20.39 -8.40
C LYS A 85 -7.35 -19.17 -8.63
N ARG A 86 -7.08 -18.41 -7.57
CA ARG A 86 -6.08 -17.36 -7.61
C ARG A 86 -4.69 -17.94 -7.37
N PRO A 87 -3.63 -17.40 -8.03
CA PRO A 87 -2.27 -17.89 -7.89
C PRO A 87 -1.68 -17.62 -6.50
N SER A 88 -2.18 -16.62 -5.80
CA SER A 88 -1.72 -16.27 -4.45
C SER A 88 -2.86 -15.76 -3.57
N SER A 89 -2.59 -15.65 -2.26
CA SER A 89 -3.50 -15.06 -1.27
C SER A 89 -3.29 -13.55 -1.07
N SER A 90 -2.57 -12.89 -1.98
CA SER A 90 -2.34 -11.44 -1.96
C SER A 90 -3.63 -10.64 -1.95
N PHE A 91 -3.67 -9.55 -1.17
CA PHE A 91 -4.90 -8.77 -1.02
C PHE A 91 -4.64 -7.35 -0.54
N GLY A 92 -5.47 -6.41 -1.03
CA GLY A 92 -5.54 -5.02 -0.57
C GLY A 92 -4.39 -4.15 -1.04
N TYR A 93 -4.17 -3.02 -0.38
CA TYR A 93 -3.19 -2.01 -0.79
C TYR A 93 -1.77 -2.56 -0.98
N SER A 94 -1.30 -3.35 -0.03
CA SER A 94 0.08 -3.86 0.02
C SER A 94 0.26 -5.20 -0.68
N GLN A 95 -0.79 -5.83 -1.20
CA GLN A 95 -0.77 -7.18 -1.77
C GLN A 95 -0.05 -8.22 -0.89
N ALA A 96 -0.03 -8.00 0.42
CA ALA A 96 0.55 -8.94 1.36
C ALA A 96 -0.18 -10.30 1.30
N VAL A 97 0.57 -11.39 1.26
CA VAL A 97 0.00 -12.75 1.36
C VAL A 97 -0.38 -13.08 2.80
N LYS A 98 -1.32 -14.02 2.99
CA LYS A 98 -1.86 -14.37 4.33
C LYS A 98 -0.77 -14.71 5.35
N GLY A 99 0.22 -15.52 4.97
CA GLY A 99 1.31 -15.95 5.87
C GLY A 99 2.15 -14.77 6.36
N THR A 100 2.63 -13.93 5.44
CA THR A 100 3.45 -12.75 5.79
C THR A 100 2.65 -11.71 6.58
N TRP A 101 1.35 -11.55 6.27
CA TRP A 101 0.47 -10.68 7.06
C TRP A 101 0.25 -11.18 8.48
N LYS A 102 0.12 -12.50 8.65
CA LYS A 102 0.05 -13.11 9.98
C LYS A 102 1.34 -12.87 10.77
N GLN A 103 2.49 -13.13 10.15
CA GLN A 103 3.79 -12.87 10.77
C GLN A 103 3.94 -11.41 11.22
N TYR A 104 3.56 -10.45 10.37
CA TYR A 104 3.55 -9.03 10.73
C TYR A 104 2.69 -8.77 11.98
N LYS A 105 1.47 -9.31 12.03
CA LYS A 105 0.57 -9.12 13.18
C LYS A 105 1.15 -9.71 14.47
N ASP A 106 1.72 -10.90 14.37
CA ASP A 106 2.31 -11.60 15.51
C ASP A 106 3.53 -10.84 16.06
N GLU A 107 4.43 -10.40 15.18
CA GLU A 107 5.65 -9.70 15.58
C GLU A 107 5.42 -8.27 16.08
N THR A 108 4.37 -7.60 15.60
CA THR A 108 4.10 -6.20 15.97
C THR A 108 3.04 -6.03 17.05
N GLY A 109 2.35 -7.11 17.43
CA GLY A 109 1.20 -7.07 18.32
C GLY A 109 -0.05 -6.42 17.71
N ASN A 110 -0.03 -6.05 16.41
CA ASN A 110 -1.16 -5.37 15.75
C ASN A 110 -2.24 -6.37 15.31
N LYS A 111 -2.86 -7.04 16.27
CA LYS A 111 -3.84 -8.13 16.05
C LYS A 111 -5.02 -7.73 15.16
N PHE A 112 -5.44 -6.44 15.22
CA PHE A 112 -6.59 -5.91 14.47
C PHE A 112 -6.23 -5.27 13.14
N ALA A 113 -5.00 -5.42 12.66
CA ALA A 113 -4.60 -4.93 11.36
C ALA A 113 -5.35 -5.67 10.24
N VAL A 114 -5.81 -4.90 9.23
CA VAL A 114 -6.49 -5.45 8.05
C VAL A 114 -5.86 -4.92 6.76
N ARG A 115 -5.70 -5.78 5.75
CA ARG A 115 -5.00 -5.48 4.49
C ARG A 115 -5.71 -4.43 3.61
N THR A 116 -6.97 -4.11 3.91
CA THR A 116 -7.79 -3.12 3.20
C THR A 116 -7.70 -1.72 3.79
N ARG A 117 -7.03 -1.52 4.94
CA ARG A 117 -6.84 -0.20 5.53
C ARG A 117 -5.46 0.35 5.17
N PHE A 118 -5.42 1.55 4.62
CA PHE A 118 -4.18 2.21 4.20
C PHE A 118 -3.16 2.31 5.35
N LYS A 119 -3.61 2.72 6.56
CA LYS A 119 -2.73 2.84 7.73
C LYS A 119 -2.00 1.54 8.09
N ASP A 120 -2.71 0.41 7.98
CA ASP A 120 -2.13 -0.90 8.32
C ASP A 120 -1.20 -1.38 7.21
N SER A 121 -1.52 -1.05 5.96
CA SER A 121 -0.70 -1.41 4.80
C SER A 121 0.62 -0.64 4.76
N VAL A 122 0.64 0.65 5.10
CA VAL A 122 1.90 1.40 5.18
C VAL A 122 2.74 0.97 6.40
N ASP A 123 2.11 0.61 7.52
CA ASP A 123 2.82 0.06 8.69
C ASP A 123 3.43 -1.31 8.36
N PHE A 124 2.70 -2.17 7.65
CA PHE A 124 3.19 -3.45 7.13
C PHE A 124 4.39 -3.26 6.17
N ILE A 125 4.29 -2.35 5.21
CA ILE A 125 5.40 -2.06 4.28
C ILE A 125 6.62 -1.58 5.06
N GLY A 126 6.42 -0.70 6.04
CA GLY A 126 7.50 -0.23 6.91
C GLY A 126 8.16 -1.37 7.69
N TRP A 127 7.37 -2.25 8.31
CA TRP A 127 7.88 -3.43 9.00
C TRP A 127 8.66 -4.35 8.05
N TYR A 128 8.12 -4.62 6.86
CA TYR A 128 8.75 -5.52 5.88
C TYR A 128 10.10 -5.00 5.41
N THR A 129 10.17 -3.74 5.00
CA THR A 129 11.41 -3.11 4.53
C THR A 129 12.45 -2.96 5.66
N ASN A 130 12.00 -2.74 6.90
CA ASN A 130 12.90 -2.77 8.07
C ASN A 130 13.48 -4.17 8.31
N LYS A 131 12.68 -5.23 8.16
CA LYS A 131 13.19 -6.62 8.20
C LYS A 131 14.14 -6.90 7.03
N THR A 132 13.83 -6.43 5.83
CA THR A 132 14.70 -6.54 4.65
C THR A 132 16.09 -5.95 4.94
N GLU A 133 16.15 -4.75 5.54
CA GLU A 133 17.44 -4.16 5.93
C GLU A 133 18.20 -5.02 6.96
N LYS A 134 17.51 -5.54 7.96
CA LYS A 134 18.10 -6.39 8.99
C LYS A 134 18.64 -7.72 8.44
N ILE A 135 17.86 -8.39 7.57
CA ILE A 135 18.17 -9.73 7.05
C ILE A 135 19.15 -9.66 5.88
N LEU A 136 18.93 -8.74 4.94
CA LEU A 136 19.64 -8.69 3.67
C LEU A 136 20.67 -7.56 3.60
N LYS A 137 20.75 -6.70 4.61
CA LYS A 137 21.61 -5.49 4.66
C LYS A 137 21.30 -4.51 3.51
N VAL A 138 20.08 -4.51 3.03
CA VAL A 138 19.59 -3.61 1.97
C VAL A 138 19.08 -2.31 2.61
N SER A 139 19.67 -1.18 2.25
CA SER A 139 19.21 0.13 2.75
C SER A 139 17.74 0.39 2.46
N LYS A 140 17.03 0.99 3.41
CA LYS A 140 15.63 1.46 3.24
C LYS A 140 15.48 2.53 2.15
N ASN A 141 16.57 3.19 1.76
CA ASN A 141 16.58 4.18 0.67
C ASN A 141 16.81 3.55 -0.71
N ASP A 142 17.19 2.28 -0.78
CA ASP A 142 17.37 1.54 -2.04
C ASP A 142 16.03 0.97 -2.49
N ALA A 143 15.23 1.79 -3.18
CA ALA A 143 13.89 1.40 -3.62
C ALA A 143 13.90 0.19 -4.56
N PHE A 144 14.95 0.07 -5.40
CA PHE A 144 15.09 -1.05 -6.33
C PHE A 144 15.24 -2.38 -5.58
N LYS A 145 16.24 -2.47 -4.70
CA LYS A 145 16.49 -3.73 -3.95
C LYS A 145 15.42 -4.02 -2.92
N GLN A 146 14.86 -2.99 -2.27
CA GLN A 146 13.73 -3.17 -1.34
C GLN A 146 12.52 -3.77 -2.05
N TYR A 147 12.20 -3.33 -3.28
CA TYR A 147 11.08 -3.91 -4.01
C TYR A 147 11.36 -5.34 -4.50
N ILE A 148 12.60 -5.64 -4.90
CA ILE A 148 12.98 -7.04 -5.23
C ILE A 148 12.71 -7.95 -4.03
N ALA A 149 13.19 -7.57 -2.84
CA ALA A 149 12.95 -8.35 -1.63
C ALA A 149 11.46 -8.45 -1.27
N TYR A 150 10.69 -7.38 -1.54
CA TYR A 150 9.26 -7.35 -1.32
C TYR A 150 8.51 -8.35 -2.22
N HIS A 151 8.88 -8.41 -3.49
CA HIS A 151 8.23 -9.24 -4.50
C HIS A 151 8.65 -10.71 -4.42
N GLU A 152 9.97 -10.99 -4.29
CA GLU A 152 10.52 -12.35 -4.29
C GLU A 152 10.51 -13.01 -2.89
N GLY A 153 10.39 -12.19 -1.84
CA GLY A 153 10.62 -12.64 -0.47
C GLY A 153 12.10 -12.76 -0.13
N TRP A 154 12.41 -12.74 1.17
CA TRP A 154 13.81 -12.75 1.65
C TRP A 154 14.58 -13.99 1.25
N GLY A 155 13.92 -15.17 1.20
CA GLY A 155 14.55 -16.44 0.83
C GLY A 155 15.01 -16.49 -0.64
N ASN A 156 14.23 -15.89 -1.54
CA ASN A 156 14.52 -15.93 -2.99
C ASN A 156 15.28 -14.68 -3.47
N TYR A 157 15.55 -13.72 -2.58
CA TYR A 157 16.17 -12.45 -2.95
C TYR A 157 17.46 -12.61 -3.77
N LYS A 158 18.32 -13.58 -3.44
CA LYS A 158 19.61 -13.77 -4.12
C LYS A 158 19.45 -14.18 -5.59
N ASN A 159 18.31 -14.78 -5.95
CA ASN A 159 18.06 -15.33 -7.29
C ASN A 159 17.42 -14.31 -8.26
N PHE A 160 17.24 -13.04 -7.82
CA PHE A 160 16.53 -12.04 -8.63
C PHE A 160 17.18 -11.73 -9.97
N LYS A 161 18.50 -11.94 -10.12
CA LYS A 161 19.24 -11.63 -11.35
C LYS A 161 18.70 -12.37 -12.58
N ASP A 162 18.14 -13.54 -12.37
CA ASP A 162 17.56 -14.37 -13.44
C ASP A 162 16.09 -14.02 -13.73
N ASN A 163 15.47 -13.21 -12.86
CA ASN A 163 14.07 -12.79 -13.02
C ASN A 163 13.95 -11.41 -13.68
N LYS A 164 14.02 -11.38 -15.02
CA LYS A 164 13.90 -10.16 -15.82
C LYS A 164 12.62 -9.36 -15.49
N LYS A 165 11.52 -10.07 -15.16
CA LYS A 165 10.25 -9.43 -14.81
C LYS A 165 10.35 -8.65 -13.51
N VAL A 166 10.92 -9.22 -12.45
CA VAL A 166 11.06 -8.51 -11.17
C VAL A 166 12.02 -7.34 -11.28
N ILE A 167 13.10 -7.48 -12.06
CA ILE A 167 14.03 -6.38 -12.35
C ILE A 167 13.30 -5.22 -13.01
N TYR A 168 12.48 -5.50 -14.03
CA TYR A 168 11.67 -4.47 -14.71
C TYR A 168 10.71 -3.76 -13.74
N LEU A 169 9.99 -4.52 -12.91
CA LEU A 169 9.08 -3.95 -11.91
C LEU A 169 9.82 -3.12 -10.86
N ALA A 170 10.97 -3.59 -10.37
CA ALA A 170 11.79 -2.89 -9.40
C ALA A 170 12.31 -1.55 -9.94
N LYS A 171 12.75 -1.49 -11.21
CA LYS A 171 13.11 -0.22 -11.87
C LYS A 171 11.95 0.75 -11.96
N ARG A 172 10.73 0.26 -12.20
CA ARG A 172 9.52 1.11 -12.20
C ARG A 172 9.20 1.65 -10.82
N VAL A 173 9.36 0.84 -9.76
CA VAL A 173 9.17 1.29 -8.37
C VAL A 173 10.21 2.34 -8.00
N GLU A 174 11.48 2.11 -8.33
CA GLU A 174 12.55 3.08 -8.10
C GLU A 174 12.26 4.43 -8.80
N LYS A 175 11.93 4.39 -10.09
CA LYS A 175 11.55 5.60 -10.85
C LYS A 175 10.37 6.33 -10.19
N GLN A 176 9.30 5.59 -9.85
CA GLN A 176 8.11 6.18 -9.21
C GLN A 176 8.42 6.72 -7.81
N SER A 177 9.25 6.03 -7.05
CA SER A 177 9.72 6.46 -5.74
C SER A 177 10.47 7.80 -5.81
N ASN A 178 11.35 7.95 -6.80
CA ASN A 178 12.09 9.19 -7.03
C ASN A 178 11.17 10.35 -7.45
N ILE A 179 10.18 10.10 -8.31
CA ILE A 179 9.16 11.10 -8.68
C ILE A 179 8.38 11.54 -7.42
N TYR A 180 7.91 10.61 -6.63
CA TYR A 180 7.19 10.92 -5.39
C TYR A 180 8.06 11.67 -4.38
N LYS A 181 9.35 11.32 -4.27
CA LYS A 181 10.31 12.02 -3.41
C LYS A 181 10.43 13.49 -3.79
N GLN A 182 10.61 13.78 -5.07
CA GLN A 182 10.68 15.16 -5.58
C GLN A 182 9.39 15.92 -5.29
N GLN A 183 8.24 15.38 -5.66
CA GLN A 183 6.94 16.02 -5.41
C GLN A 183 6.70 16.31 -3.92
N LEU A 184 7.05 15.38 -3.03
CA LEU A 184 6.91 15.58 -1.59
C LEU A 184 7.82 16.68 -1.05
N SER A 185 9.01 16.90 -1.64
CA SER A 185 9.86 18.04 -1.26
C SER A 185 9.19 19.38 -1.52
N GLU A 186 8.38 19.45 -2.56
CA GLU A 186 7.65 20.68 -2.96
C GLU A 186 6.40 20.95 -2.11
N CYS A 187 5.64 19.90 -1.75
CA CYS A 187 4.35 20.07 -1.09
C CYS A 187 4.32 19.74 0.41
N LYS A 188 5.42 19.25 1.01
CA LYS A 188 5.44 18.79 2.42
C LYS A 188 4.97 19.87 3.40
N ASN A 189 5.30 21.12 3.15
CA ASN A 189 4.91 22.23 4.03
C ASN A 189 3.39 22.41 4.05
N SER A 190 2.74 22.39 2.88
CA SER A 190 1.27 22.49 2.78
C SER A 190 0.56 21.29 3.40
N LEU A 191 1.17 20.10 3.35
CA LEU A 191 0.64 18.89 3.98
C LEU A 191 0.81 18.87 5.51
N SER A 192 1.83 19.55 6.03
CA SER A 192 2.10 19.65 7.48
C SER A 192 1.29 20.75 8.15
N THR A 193 1.04 21.86 7.46
CA THR A 193 0.32 23.05 7.97
C THR A 193 -1.20 22.92 7.89
N SER A 194 -1.75 21.95 7.19
CA SER A 194 -3.20 21.67 7.18
C SER A 194 -3.70 21.16 8.56
N LYS A 195 -3.26 21.85 9.63
CA LYS A 195 -3.71 21.65 11.02
C LYS A 195 -5.10 22.27 11.30
N TYR A 196 -5.66 23.01 10.34
CA TYR A 196 -6.80 23.89 10.60
C TYR A 196 -7.98 23.63 9.65
N ILE A 197 -8.40 22.39 9.50
CA ILE A 197 -9.78 22.12 9.07
C ILE A 197 -10.31 21.03 9.99
N ILE A 198 -10.67 21.43 11.20
CA ILE A 198 -11.66 20.73 12.01
C ILE A 198 -12.98 21.43 11.68
N PHE A 199 -13.84 20.76 10.93
CA PHE A 199 -15.27 20.95 10.95
C PHE A 199 -15.91 19.63 11.29
#